data_1d5a9e9957ace16d61a6a2435ccb2d34
#
_entry.id   1d5a9e9957ace16d61a6a2435ccb2d34
#
_cell.length_a   1.000
_cell.length_b   1.000
_cell.length_c   1.000
_cell.angle_alpha   90.00
_cell.angle_beta   90.00
_cell.angle_gamma   90.00
#
_symmetry.space_group_name_H-M   'P 1'
#
loop_
_entity.id
_entity.type
_entity.pdbx_description
1 polymer ?
#
loop_
_entity_poly.entity_id
_entity_poly.type
_entity_poly.pdbx_seq_one_letter_code
_entity_poly.pdbx_strand_id
1 'polypeptide(L)'
;TVNLGYLLMLGKQKEQQLNILNKVICNAVCEMNWSFDTSRDALIGLSGIGNYLLCFEGKMYDQAVKQILKYLCDREYRIDSFYLDVEQIIDLNKKKSFPNGHYDLGLSHGLAGILLFLTNSFSKFKMNILENLIKDIQNFYLENVKFDSFGIYWPEFVVNNCKSEQHRKRESWCYGSPGI
;
A
#
# COMPACT_ATOMS: atom_id res chain seq x y z
N THR A 1 -10.86 -3.24 12.12
CA THR A 1 -12.18 -2.83 11.57
C THR A 1 -12.41 -3.39 10.18
N VAL A 2 -11.49 -3.17 9.23
CA VAL A 2 -11.58 -3.72 7.85
C VAL A 2 -11.54 -5.25 7.86
N ASN A 3 -10.70 -5.87 8.67
CA ASN A 3 -10.66 -7.33 8.82
C ASN A 3 -12.00 -7.92 9.28
N LEU A 4 -12.70 -7.24 10.19
CA LEU A 4 -14.06 -7.62 10.57
C LEU A 4 -15.02 -7.50 9.37
N GLY A 5 -14.86 -6.48 8.53
CA GLY A 5 -15.63 -6.31 7.30
C GLY A 5 -15.47 -7.49 6.34
N TYR A 6 -14.25 -7.94 6.07
CA TYR A 6 -13.99 -9.11 5.24
C TYR A 6 -14.62 -10.39 5.84
N LEU A 7 -14.54 -10.60 7.16
CA LEU A 7 -15.18 -11.72 7.83
C LEU A 7 -16.71 -11.68 7.70
N LEU A 8 -17.31 -10.49 7.80
CA LEU A 8 -18.75 -10.31 7.63
C LEU A 8 -19.21 -10.54 6.19
N MET A 9 -18.38 -10.17 5.18
CA MET A 9 -18.65 -10.48 3.76
C MET A 9 -18.72 -11.98 3.51
N LEU A 10 -17.87 -12.78 4.17
CA LEU A 10 -17.88 -14.23 4.04
C LEU A 10 -19.08 -14.89 4.74
N GLY A 11 -19.66 -14.21 5.75
CA GLY A 11 -20.80 -14.69 6.51
C GLY A 11 -22.12 -14.16 5.96
N LYS A 12 -22.78 -14.88 5.06
CA LYS A 12 -24.02 -14.49 4.35
C LYS A 12 -25.20 -14.00 5.22
N GLN A 13 -25.13 -14.09 6.56
CA GLN A 13 -26.25 -13.77 7.46
C GLN A 13 -26.11 -12.40 8.18
N LYS A 14 -25.12 -11.56 7.84
CA LYS A 14 -24.80 -10.32 8.59
C LYS A 14 -24.77 -9.06 7.73
N GLU A 15 -25.61 -9.00 6.72
CA GLU A 15 -25.64 -7.87 5.77
C GLU A 15 -25.91 -6.52 6.46
N GLN A 16 -26.79 -6.50 7.43
CA GLN A 16 -27.09 -5.27 8.17
C GLN A 16 -25.87 -4.76 8.97
N GLN A 17 -25.16 -5.66 9.66
CA GLN A 17 -23.94 -5.32 10.40
C GLN A 17 -22.84 -4.83 9.46
N LEU A 18 -22.71 -5.49 8.30
CA LEU A 18 -21.75 -5.10 7.27
C LEU A 18 -22.05 -3.69 6.75
N ASN A 19 -23.32 -3.38 6.45
CA ASN A 19 -23.74 -2.07 5.99
C ASN A 19 -23.48 -0.96 7.03
N ILE A 20 -23.71 -1.22 8.31
CA ILE A 20 -23.41 -0.29 9.40
C ILE A 20 -21.90 -0.06 9.48
N LEU A 21 -21.10 -1.12 9.47
CA LEU A 21 -19.63 -1.05 9.52
C LEU A 21 -19.08 -0.26 8.34
N ASN A 22 -19.57 -0.53 7.13
CA ASN A 22 -19.13 0.15 5.92
C ASN A 22 -19.44 1.66 5.96
N LYS A 23 -20.61 2.04 6.46
CA LYS A 23 -20.95 3.47 6.67
C LYS A 23 -19.97 4.13 7.63
N VAL A 24 -19.65 3.48 8.75
CA VAL A 24 -18.67 4.01 9.72
C VAL A 24 -17.30 4.17 9.09
N ILE A 25 -16.83 3.17 8.32
CA ILE A 25 -15.53 3.24 7.62
C ILE A 25 -15.53 4.38 6.60
N CYS A 26 -16.54 4.48 5.74
CA CYS A 26 -16.64 5.53 4.72
C CYS A 26 -16.68 6.93 5.34
N ASN A 27 -17.47 7.13 6.38
CA ASN A 27 -17.54 8.41 7.09
C ASN A 27 -16.19 8.76 7.71
N ALA A 28 -15.55 7.82 8.41
CA ALA A 28 -14.24 8.04 9.00
C ALA A 28 -13.19 8.42 7.94
N VAL A 29 -13.20 7.75 6.77
CA VAL A 29 -12.32 8.10 5.65
C VAL A 29 -12.60 9.50 5.11
N CYS A 30 -13.85 9.90 4.97
CA CYS A 30 -14.23 11.19 4.39
C CYS A 30 -14.04 12.38 5.36
N GLU A 31 -14.17 12.14 6.66
CA GLU A 31 -14.12 13.16 7.70
C GLU A 31 -12.73 13.36 8.32
N MET A 32 -11.82 12.37 8.15
CA MET A 32 -10.49 12.45 8.74
C MET A 32 -9.62 13.55 8.12
N ASN A 33 -8.97 14.27 8.99
CA ASN A 33 -7.86 15.14 8.63
C ASN A 33 -6.58 14.29 8.61
N TRP A 34 -6.19 13.82 7.42
CA TRP A 34 -5.05 12.91 7.24
C TRP A 34 -3.75 13.63 7.57
N SER A 35 -3.03 13.14 8.59
CA SER A 35 -1.70 13.61 8.92
C SER A 35 -0.64 12.90 8.06
N PHE A 36 0.56 13.48 8.02
CA PHE A 36 1.73 12.89 7.35
C PHE A 36 2.06 11.46 7.83
N ASP A 37 1.74 11.17 9.10
CA ASP A 37 2.06 9.90 9.76
C ASP A 37 1.01 8.80 9.51
N THR A 38 -0.03 9.07 8.72
CA THR A 38 -1.05 8.07 8.43
C THR A 38 -0.44 6.98 7.56
N SER A 39 -0.51 5.74 8.02
CA SER A 39 0.01 4.57 7.29
C SER A 39 -0.67 4.40 5.94
N ARG A 40 0.13 4.16 4.89
CA ARG A 40 -0.31 4.01 3.51
C ARG A 40 -0.42 2.55 3.06
N ASP A 41 0.09 1.63 3.87
CA ASP A 41 0.28 0.22 3.51
C ASP A 41 -1.03 -0.56 3.32
N ALA A 42 -0.90 -1.83 2.87
CA ALA A 42 -2.05 -2.69 2.59
C ALA A 42 -2.57 -3.43 3.82
N LEU A 43 -1.75 -3.60 4.88
CA LEU A 43 -2.13 -4.41 6.04
C LEU A 43 -2.86 -3.60 7.12
N ILE A 44 -2.31 -2.45 7.50
CA ILE A 44 -2.83 -1.60 8.58
C ILE A 44 -3.14 -0.17 8.11
N GLY A 45 -2.90 0.14 6.84
CA GLY A 45 -2.99 1.48 6.27
C GLY A 45 -4.13 1.67 5.28
N LEU A 46 -4.05 2.81 4.59
CA LEU A 46 -5.10 3.30 3.69
C LEU A 46 -5.30 2.44 2.45
N SER A 47 -4.23 1.82 1.91
CA SER A 47 -4.35 0.94 0.74
C SER A 47 -5.18 -0.30 1.05
N GLY A 48 -5.06 -0.85 2.27
CA GLY A 48 -5.91 -1.96 2.71
C GLY A 48 -7.38 -1.57 2.88
N ILE A 49 -7.63 -0.41 3.47
CA ILE A 49 -8.99 0.14 3.57
C ILE A 49 -9.58 0.38 2.17
N GLY A 50 -8.80 0.98 1.28
CA GLY A 50 -9.21 1.25 -0.09
C GLY A 50 -9.55 -0.02 -0.87
N ASN A 51 -8.71 -1.05 -0.81
CA ASN A 51 -8.98 -2.35 -1.44
C ASN A 51 -10.25 -3.00 -0.89
N TYR A 52 -10.49 -2.91 0.42
CA TYR A 52 -11.74 -3.38 1.01
C TYR A 52 -12.96 -2.63 0.46
N LEU A 53 -12.91 -1.31 0.40
CA LEU A 53 -14.03 -0.48 -0.10
C LEU A 53 -14.29 -0.70 -1.59
N LEU A 54 -13.28 -1.04 -2.39
CA LEU A 54 -13.43 -1.38 -3.81
C LEU A 54 -14.25 -2.66 -4.05
N CYS A 55 -14.44 -3.51 -3.03
CA CYS A 55 -15.31 -4.68 -3.12
C CYS A 55 -16.81 -4.34 -3.16
N PHE A 56 -17.18 -3.08 -2.95
CA PHE A 56 -18.57 -2.64 -2.89
C PHE A 56 -18.91 -1.67 -4.01
N GLU A 57 -20.17 -1.69 -4.43
CA GLU A 57 -20.71 -0.77 -5.41
C GLU A 57 -21.52 0.35 -4.74
N GLY A 58 -21.37 1.58 -5.23
CA GLY A 58 -22.17 2.71 -4.80
C GLY A 58 -21.36 3.98 -4.50
N LYS A 59 -22.03 5.10 -4.63
CA LYS A 59 -21.43 6.45 -4.58
C LYS A 59 -20.65 6.72 -3.28
N MET A 60 -21.13 6.20 -2.16
CA MET A 60 -20.48 6.37 -0.86
C MET A 60 -19.08 5.73 -0.83
N TYR A 61 -18.97 4.50 -1.36
CA TYR A 61 -17.69 3.78 -1.44
C TYR A 61 -16.72 4.47 -2.41
N ASP A 62 -17.24 4.87 -3.58
CA ASP A 62 -16.43 5.56 -4.59
C ASP A 62 -15.88 6.89 -4.06
N GLN A 63 -16.64 7.63 -3.27
CA GLN A 63 -16.19 8.88 -2.64
C GLN A 63 -15.07 8.60 -1.63
N ALA A 64 -15.25 7.60 -0.76
CA ALA A 64 -14.23 7.24 0.22
C ALA A 64 -12.93 6.75 -0.45
N VAL A 65 -13.02 5.90 -1.48
CA VAL A 65 -11.84 5.46 -2.24
C VAL A 65 -11.13 6.64 -2.90
N LYS A 66 -11.87 7.56 -3.54
CA LYS A 66 -11.29 8.76 -4.15
C LYS A 66 -10.62 9.68 -3.12
N GLN A 67 -11.15 9.75 -1.90
CA GLN A 67 -10.50 10.50 -0.82
C GLN A 67 -9.17 9.87 -0.40
N ILE A 68 -9.10 8.53 -0.31
CA ILE A 68 -7.85 7.82 -0.07
C ILE A 68 -6.85 8.07 -1.20
N LEU A 69 -7.29 7.94 -2.46
CA LEU A 69 -6.43 8.20 -3.62
C LEU A 69 -5.89 9.62 -3.61
N LYS A 70 -6.74 10.61 -3.32
CA LYS A 70 -6.31 12.00 -3.20
C LYS A 70 -5.19 12.14 -2.17
N TYR A 71 -5.34 11.56 -0.99
CA TYR A 71 -4.32 11.61 0.06
C TYR A 71 -3.02 10.91 -0.35
N LEU A 72 -3.10 9.71 -0.93
CA LEU A 72 -1.91 8.96 -1.36
C LEU A 72 -1.15 9.66 -2.48
N CYS A 73 -1.86 10.38 -3.31
CA CYS A 73 -1.34 10.99 -4.53
C CYS A 73 -1.14 12.52 -4.42
N ASP A 74 -1.44 13.14 -3.28
CA ASP A 74 -1.44 14.61 -3.09
C ASP A 74 -0.03 15.23 -3.15
N ARG A 75 1.02 14.39 -3.16
CA ARG A 75 2.43 14.77 -3.23
C ARG A 75 3.03 14.55 -4.61
N GLU A 76 2.48 15.24 -5.62
CA GLU A 76 2.99 15.22 -7.00
C GLU A 76 2.93 13.87 -7.73
N TYR A 77 2.19 12.88 -7.20
CA TYR A 77 2.03 11.57 -7.84
C TYR A 77 3.35 10.91 -8.26
N ARG A 78 4.37 10.98 -7.39
CA ARG A 78 5.71 10.46 -7.64
C ARG A 78 6.05 9.36 -6.67
N ILE A 79 6.92 8.45 -7.10
CA ILE A 79 7.42 7.34 -6.28
C ILE A 79 8.10 7.82 -4.99
N ASP A 80 8.76 8.98 -5.03
CA ASP A 80 9.42 9.58 -3.87
C ASP A 80 8.46 9.83 -2.70
N SER A 81 7.15 9.97 -2.98
CA SER A 81 6.12 10.11 -1.94
C SER A 81 6.00 8.87 -1.05
N PHE A 82 6.50 7.72 -1.47
CA PHE A 82 6.45 6.47 -0.72
C PHE A 82 7.77 6.12 -0.02
N TYR A 83 8.78 6.99 -0.13
CA TYR A 83 9.99 6.87 0.68
C TYR A 83 9.63 7.07 2.16
N LEU A 84 10.09 6.18 3.01
CA LEU A 84 9.92 6.27 4.45
C LEU A 84 11.14 6.96 5.05
N ASP A 85 10.98 8.21 5.46
CA ASP A 85 12.01 8.92 6.20
C ASP A 85 12.23 8.26 7.57
N VAL A 86 13.43 8.42 8.13
CA VAL A 86 13.79 7.82 9.42
C VAL A 86 12.80 8.20 10.53
N GLU A 87 12.21 9.38 10.47
CA GLU A 87 11.21 9.87 11.44
C GLU A 87 9.92 9.02 11.42
N GLN A 88 9.56 8.49 10.25
CA GLN A 88 8.35 7.68 10.01
C GLN A 88 8.52 6.20 10.39
N ILE A 89 9.76 5.77 10.64
CA ILE A 89 10.06 4.40 11.03
C ILE A 89 9.79 4.24 12.54
N ILE A 90 8.78 3.45 12.89
CA ILE A 90 8.39 3.22 14.29
C ILE A 90 9.36 2.25 14.99
N ASP A 91 9.81 1.21 14.30
CA ASP A 91 10.71 0.18 14.85
C ASP A 91 12.12 0.74 15.04
N LEU A 92 12.58 0.77 16.30
CA LEU A 92 13.90 1.29 16.68
C LEU A 92 15.07 0.51 16.04
N ASN A 93 14.91 -0.78 15.79
CA ASN A 93 15.95 -1.57 15.13
C ASN A 93 15.99 -1.23 13.64
N LYS A 94 14.84 -1.06 13.00
CA LYS A 94 14.75 -0.54 11.63
C LYS A 94 15.34 0.86 11.51
N LYS A 95 15.07 1.79 12.44
CA LYS A 95 15.71 3.11 12.47
C LYS A 95 17.22 3.04 12.45
N LYS A 96 17.82 2.16 13.27
CA LYS A 96 19.27 1.96 13.28
C LYS A 96 19.79 1.38 11.97
N SER A 97 19.06 0.49 11.34
CA SER A 97 19.43 -0.14 10.08
C SER A 97 19.28 0.80 8.88
N PHE A 98 18.34 1.75 8.95
CA PHE A 98 18.01 2.69 7.87
C PHE A 98 18.05 4.14 8.37
N PRO A 99 19.23 4.66 8.74
CA PRO A 99 19.35 6.01 9.34
C PRO A 99 18.95 7.14 8.39
N ASN A 100 18.93 6.87 7.09
CA ASN A 100 18.51 7.83 6.06
C ASN A 100 17.12 7.49 5.45
N GLY A 101 16.39 6.54 6.05
CA GLY A 101 15.12 6.06 5.48
C GLY A 101 15.28 4.97 4.42
N HIS A 102 14.16 4.51 3.85
CA HIS A 102 14.14 3.47 2.83
C HIS A 102 12.80 3.40 2.09
N TYR A 103 12.77 2.72 0.94
CA TYR A 103 11.55 2.17 0.35
C TYR A 103 11.33 0.76 0.88
N ASP A 104 10.11 0.47 1.33
CA ASP A 104 9.67 -0.90 1.62
C ASP A 104 9.03 -1.49 0.35
N LEU A 105 9.52 -2.65 -0.12
CA LEU A 105 9.01 -3.28 -1.34
C LEU A 105 7.92 -4.33 -1.08
N GLY A 106 7.69 -4.69 0.19
CA GLY A 106 6.79 -5.77 0.55
C GLY A 106 5.33 -5.53 0.21
N LEU A 107 4.57 -6.63 0.09
CA LEU A 107 3.12 -6.56 -0.15
C LEU A 107 2.37 -6.00 1.06
N SER A 108 2.77 -6.36 2.29
CA SER A 108 2.03 -5.98 3.50
C SER A 108 2.21 -4.50 3.86
N HIS A 109 3.45 -4.01 3.85
CA HIS A 109 3.78 -2.68 4.35
C HIS A 109 4.41 -1.75 3.31
N GLY A 110 4.64 -2.23 2.10
CA GLY A 110 5.40 -1.54 1.08
C GLY A 110 4.67 -1.26 -0.21
N LEU A 111 5.47 -0.93 -1.22
CA LEU A 111 5.03 -0.49 -2.54
C LEU A 111 4.16 -1.52 -3.27
N ALA A 112 4.38 -2.84 -3.08
CA ALA A 112 3.56 -3.85 -3.77
C ALA A 112 2.10 -3.78 -3.34
N GLY A 113 1.82 -3.59 -2.04
CA GLY A 113 0.46 -3.43 -1.55
C GLY A 113 -0.21 -2.14 -1.99
N ILE A 114 0.55 -1.06 -2.08
CA ILE A 114 0.09 0.21 -2.63
C ILE A 114 -0.20 0.07 -4.12
N LEU A 115 0.70 -0.56 -4.89
CA LEU A 115 0.53 -0.82 -6.32
C LEU A 115 -0.74 -1.62 -6.60
N LEU A 116 -1.03 -2.65 -5.79
CA LEU A 116 -2.26 -3.42 -5.90
C LEU A 116 -3.51 -2.53 -5.75
N PHE A 117 -3.52 -1.65 -4.75
CA PHE A 117 -4.64 -0.72 -4.54
C PHE A 117 -4.79 0.28 -5.71
N LEU A 118 -3.68 0.86 -6.18
CA LEU A 118 -3.68 1.80 -7.31
C LEU A 118 -4.18 1.12 -8.59
N THR A 119 -3.74 -0.11 -8.87
CA THR A 119 -4.16 -0.89 -10.06
C THR A 119 -5.65 -1.22 -10.02
N ASN A 120 -6.17 -1.68 -8.87
CA ASN A 120 -7.59 -1.94 -8.69
C ASN A 120 -8.42 -0.65 -8.85
N SER A 121 -7.95 0.45 -8.29
CA SER A 121 -8.58 1.77 -8.42
C SER A 121 -8.57 2.27 -9.87
N PHE A 122 -7.45 2.11 -10.59
CA PHE A 122 -7.37 2.45 -12.01
C PHE A 122 -8.33 1.62 -12.86
N SER A 123 -8.46 0.33 -12.56
CA SER A 123 -9.41 -0.56 -13.25
C SER A 123 -10.84 -0.05 -13.12
N LYS A 124 -11.23 0.49 -11.97
CA LYS A 124 -12.57 1.01 -11.69
C LYS A 124 -12.79 2.44 -12.21
N PHE A 125 -11.85 3.35 -11.95
CA PHE A 125 -12.08 4.79 -12.17
C PHE A 125 -11.43 5.33 -13.45
N LYS A 126 -10.49 4.61 -14.08
CA LYS A 126 -9.78 5.00 -15.30
C LYS A 126 -9.11 6.39 -15.23
N MET A 127 -8.57 6.74 -14.07
CA MET A 127 -7.91 8.03 -13.86
C MET A 127 -6.47 7.98 -14.41
N ASN A 128 -6.17 8.77 -15.45
CA ASN A 128 -4.85 8.78 -16.11
C ASN A 128 -3.67 9.06 -15.17
N ILE A 129 -3.90 9.86 -14.12
CA ILE A 129 -2.87 10.16 -13.13
C ILE A 129 -2.38 8.89 -12.41
N LEU A 130 -3.27 7.92 -12.16
CA LEU A 130 -2.89 6.65 -11.53
C LEU A 130 -2.05 5.79 -12.48
N GLU A 131 -2.30 5.87 -13.79
CA GLU A 131 -1.53 5.11 -14.78
C GLU A 131 -0.04 5.47 -14.75
N ASN A 132 0.27 6.76 -14.68
CA ASN A 132 1.66 7.23 -14.59
C ASN A 132 2.33 6.74 -13.31
N LEU A 133 1.67 6.91 -12.17
CA LEU A 133 2.21 6.46 -10.88
C LEU A 133 2.40 4.93 -10.83
N ILE A 134 1.46 4.17 -11.39
CA ILE A 134 1.59 2.71 -11.52
C ILE A 134 2.84 2.36 -12.35
N LYS A 135 3.05 3.01 -13.50
CA LYS A 135 4.23 2.82 -14.34
C LYS A 135 5.53 3.16 -13.61
N ASP A 136 5.55 4.25 -12.86
CA ASP A 136 6.73 4.66 -12.08
C ASP A 136 7.10 3.62 -11.02
N ILE A 137 6.10 3.11 -10.30
CA ILE A 137 6.33 2.04 -9.32
C ILE A 137 6.79 0.74 -10.01
N GLN A 138 6.19 0.36 -11.14
CA GLN A 138 6.60 -0.82 -11.91
C GLN A 138 8.06 -0.68 -12.39
N ASN A 139 8.44 0.48 -12.93
CA ASN A 139 9.81 0.76 -13.34
C ASN A 139 10.78 0.66 -12.17
N PHE A 140 10.40 1.18 -11.00
CA PHE A 140 11.21 1.08 -9.79
C PHE A 140 11.44 -0.39 -9.38
N TYR A 141 10.44 -1.26 -9.49
CA TYR A 141 10.63 -2.69 -9.27
C TYR A 141 11.57 -3.31 -10.29
N LEU A 142 11.46 -2.97 -11.58
CA LEU A 142 12.34 -3.46 -12.64
C LEU A 142 13.79 -3.02 -12.45
N GLU A 143 14.02 -1.81 -11.97
CA GLU A 143 15.36 -1.28 -11.68
C GLU A 143 16.00 -1.90 -10.44
N ASN A 144 15.19 -2.39 -9.50
CA ASN A 144 15.66 -2.97 -8.25
C ASN A 144 15.62 -4.51 -8.21
N VAL A 145 15.33 -5.16 -9.33
CA VAL A 145 15.42 -6.61 -9.45
C VAL A 145 16.85 -7.08 -9.24
N LYS A 146 17.03 -8.21 -8.55
CA LYS A 146 18.32 -8.85 -8.28
C LYS A 146 18.31 -10.27 -8.80
N PHE A 147 19.52 -10.83 -8.94
CA PHE A 147 19.75 -12.18 -9.43
C PHE A 147 20.71 -12.89 -8.48
N ASP A 148 20.43 -14.15 -8.19
CA ASP A 148 21.33 -15.06 -7.48
C ASP A 148 21.28 -16.46 -8.09
N SER A 149 21.91 -17.44 -7.45
CA SER A 149 21.92 -18.84 -7.91
C SER A 149 20.55 -19.52 -7.93
N PHE A 150 19.56 -18.95 -7.27
CA PHE A 150 18.17 -19.44 -7.21
C PHE A 150 17.23 -18.72 -8.17
N GLY A 151 17.71 -17.67 -8.84
CA GLY A 151 16.96 -16.93 -9.84
C GLY A 151 16.72 -15.46 -9.47
N ILE A 152 15.61 -14.92 -9.96
CA ILE A 152 15.20 -13.52 -9.75
C ILE A 152 14.63 -13.33 -8.35
N TYR A 153 14.97 -12.19 -7.71
CA TYR A 153 14.35 -11.78 -6.45
C TYR A 153 14.33 -10.26 -6.31
N TRP A 154 13.52 -9.76 -5.38
CA TRP A 154 13.53 -8.36 -4.95
C TRP A 154 13.98 -8.26 -3.49
N PRO A 155 14.80 -7.24 -3.15
CA PRO A 155 15.15 -6.98 -1.76
C PRO A 155 13.92 -6.53 -0.97
N GLU A 156 13.92 -6.75 0.34
CA GLU A 156 12.84 -6.26 1.21
C GLU A 156 12.76 -4.73 1.21
N PHE A 157 13.93 -4.07 1.14
CA PHE A 157 14.07 -2.62 1.25
C PHE A 157 15.06 -2.09 0.22
N VAL A 158 14.84 -0.86 -0.26
CA VAL A 158 15.76 -0.11 -1.11
C VAL A 158 16.12 1.19 -0.42
N VAL A 159 17.42 1.49 -0.32
CA VAL A 159 17.96 2.71 0.26
C VAL A 159 18.57 3.56 -0.84
N ASN A 160 18.23 4.84 -0.92
CA ASN A 160 18.81 5.76 -1.88
C ASN A 160 20.33 5.87 -1.66
N ASN A 161 21.09 5.79 -2.76
CA ASN A 161 22.56 5.91 -2.78
C ASN A 161 23.34 4.84 -1.99
N CYS A 162 22.71 3.74 -1.58
CA CYS A 162 23.41 2.66 -0.89
C CYS A 162 23.54 1.44 -1.81
N LYS A 163 24.76 1.13 -2.26
CA LYS A 163 25.11 -0.13 -2.95
C LYS A 163 25.33 -1.27 -1.96
N SER A 164 24.62 -1.29 -0.83
CA SER A 164 24.74 -2.41 0.10
C SER A 164 24.32 -3.70 -0.61
N GLU A 165 25.14 -4.73 -0.51
CA GLU A 165 24.78 -6.06 -0.95
C GLU A 165 23.54 -6.52 -0.19
N GLN A 166 22.40 -6.40 -0.84
CA GLN A 166 21.14 -6.88 -0.28
C GLN A 166 20.97 -8.32 -0.74
N HIS A 167 21.27 -9.24 0.17
CA HIS A 167 21.03 -10.66 -0.07
C HIS A 167 19.55 -10.98 0.05
N ARG A 168 19.12 -12.02 -0.68
CA ARG A 168 17.80 -12.63 -0.50
C ARG A 168 17.65 -13.06 0.97
N LYS A 169 16.68 -12.47 1.67
CA LYS A 169 16.47 -12.73 3.11
C LYS A 169 15.26 -13.60 3.39
N ARG A 170 14.14 -13.29 2.73
CA ARG A 170 12.88 -13.99 2.92
C ARG A 170 12.17 -14.24 1.60
N GLU A 171 11.49 -15.38 1.53
CA GLU A 171 10.55 -15.74 0.48
C GLU A 171 9.19 -15.98 1.12
N SER A 172 8.43 -14.92 1.33
CA SER A 172 7.10 -14.95 1.90
C SER A 172 6.19 -13.97 1.16
N TRP A 173 4.87 -14.10 1.34
CA TRP A 173 3.95 -13.17 0.70
C TRP A 173 4.08 -11.73 1.23
N CYS A 174 4.54 -11.55 2.47
CA CYS A 174 4.77 -10.22 3.05
C CYS A 174 5.95 -9.52 2.40
N TYR A 175 7.03 -10.27 2.14
CA TYR A 175 8.28 -9.83 1.56
C TYR A 175 8.84 -10.91 0.65
N GLY A 176 9.46 -10.48 -0.45
CA GLY A 176 10.07 -11.39 -1.41
C GLY A 176 9.20 -11.66 -2.63
N SER A 177 9.76 -12.44 -3.56
CA SER A 177 9.18 -12.67 -4.88
C SER A 177 7.73 -13.17 -4.88
N PRO A 178 7.26 -14.01 -3.91
CA PRO A 178 5.87 -14.45 -3.90
C PRO A 178 4.83 -13.35 -3.63
N GLY A 179 5.23 -12.22 -3.05
CA GLY A 179 4.34 -11.09 -2.74
C GLY A 179 4.44 -9.94 -3.72
N ILE A 180 5.37 -9.99 -4.66
CA ILE A 180 5.62 -8.96 -5.67
C ILE A 180 5.18 -9.43 -7.03
#